data_7d125a15b20798b49e48a8e5c016db73
#
_entry.id   7d125a15b20798b49e48a8e5c016db73
#
_cell.length_a   1.000
_cell.length_b   1.000
_cell.length_c   1.000
_cell.angle_alpha   90.00
_cell.angle_beta   90.00
_cell.angle_gamma   90.00
#
_symmetry.space_group_name_H-M   'P 1'
#
loop_
_entity.id
_entity.type
_entity.pdbx_description
1 polymer ?
#
loop_
_entity_poly.entity_id
_entity_poly.type
_entity_poly.pdbx_seq_one_letter_code
_entity_poly.pdbx_strand_id
1 'polypeptide(L)'
;MSWSTFMHNERPHVHRHAPEFSFSKISFDDRDLPRKLKDTKQRPKAYYAYDVTSQCVVGFAYNRNKNVDLVVDCFRDMFRLMERNGWNCPAQVEVENHLMSQWKDSFLKAGTLFPFVRFCAPLNSQEKFAEPLNGAKKRSVEHKNHLGIGRFYAKNEKYRAESKKISDEYNDTYEEKQYYTWEQLIQEDMNDVHEFNHSLHPNQKKYPGMTRWQVLESNMNPTLQPVDKAILYRFIGEHVETSIKRNSYCRVNYTDLWLSSPEVLDRLAPNNNQVDAYYLPDEDGNMGDVYIYQNGVLLDKLSNVGTFNTAEAEQTEADKLIMTNQNKLISQFDAMTKKEAIAPVVVMKAETAQKIAKATAKPVQVETEEPDMNTLIAQFSDYKGRGVADT
;
A
#
# COMPACT_ATOMS: atom_id res chain seq x y z
N MET A 1 -12.70 19.40 -35.77
CA MET A 1 -11.99 19.57 -34.48
C MET A 1 -11.89 18.20 -33.83
N SER A 2 -10.69 17.76 -33.38
CA SER A 2 -10.57 16.49 -32.68
C SER A 2 -11.15 16.63 -31.26
N TRP A 3 -11.62 15.51 -30.68
CA TRP A 3 -12.10 15.49 -29.28
C TRP A 3 -11.04 16.01 -28.30
N SER A 4 -9.78 15.65 -28.52
CA SER A 4 -8.66 16.16 -27.72
C SER A 4 -8.52 17.68 -27.82
N THR A 5 -8.64 18.26 -29.01
CA THR A 5 -8.57 19.72 -29.22
C THR A 5 -9.74 20.44 -28.54
N PHE A 6 -10.95 19.88 -28.62
CA PHE A 6 -12.13 20.41 -27.94
C PHE A 6 -11.93 20.40 -26.42
N MET A 7 -11.50 19.27 -25.86
CA MET A 7 -11.29 19.12 -24.42
C MET A 7 -10.21 20.08 -23.88
N HIS A 8 -9.23 20.41 -24.70
CA HIS A 8 -8.10 21.24 -24.27
C HIS A 8 -8.36 22.75 -24.43
N ASN A 9 -9.03 23.16 -25.51
CA ASN A 9 -9.15 24.56 -25.89
C ASN A 9 -10.55 25.15 -25.64
N GLU A 10 -11.60 24.35 -25.74
CA GLU A 10 -12.98 24.87 -25.77
C GLU A 10 -13.77 24.55 -24.49
N ARG A 11 -13.43 23.43 -23.84
CA ARG A 11 -14.13 23.03 -22.62
C ARG A 11 -13.75 23.95 -21.47
N PRO A 12 -14.71 24.47 -20.68
CA PRO A 12 -14.42 25.23 -19.46
C PRO A 12 -13.54 24.45 -18.50
N HIS A 13 -12.53 25.12 -17.97
CA HIS A 13 -11.59 24.54 -17.00
C HIS A 13 -12.11 24.69 -15.57
N VAL A 14 -11.99 23.63 -14.77
CA VAL A 14 -12.25 23.72 -13.34
C VAL A 14 -11.04 24.35 -12.65
N HIS A 15 -11.25 25.48 -11.99
CA HIS A 15 -10.19 26.15 -11.23
C HIS A 15 -9.93 25.39 -9.92
N ARG A 16 -8.73 24.89 -9.74
CA ARG A 16 -8.30 24.12 -8.58
C ARG A 16 -6.99 24.67 -8.03
N HIS A 17 -6.85 24.71 -6.72
CA HIS A 17 -5.58 24.97 -6.07
C HIS A 17 -5.01 23.67 -5.47
N ALA A 18 -3.71 23.64 -5.25
CA ALA A 18 -3.05 22.53 -4.54
C ALA A 18 -3.55 22.45 -3.08
N PRO A 19 -3.53 21.27 -2.46
CA PRO A 19 -3.78 21.12 -1.03
C PRO A 19 -2.84 22.01 -0.20
N GLU A 20 -3.22 22.29 1.03
CA GLU A 20 -2.42 23.14 1.91
C GLU A 20 -1.20 22.39 2.44
N PHE A 21 -1.37 21.13 2.82
CA PHE A 21 -0.35 20.30 3.46
C PHE A 21 0.14 19.18 2.54
N SER A 22 1.42 18.82 2.70
CA SER A 22 2.04 17.65 2.06
C SER A 22 1.37 16.37 2.53
N PHE A 23 1.35 15.34 1.69
CA PHE A 23 0.65 14.07 1.89
C PHE A 23 -0.89 14.16 2.04
N SER A 24 -1.46 15.36 1.90
CA SER A 24 -2.91 15.46 1.75
C SER A 24 -3.41 14.81 0.47
N LYS A 25 -2.59 14.85 -0.60
CA LYS A 25 -2.91 14.22 -1.88
C LYS A 25 -1.65 13.78 -2.62
N ILE A 26 -1.61 12.50 -2.97
CA ILE A 26 -0.61 11.93 -3.87
C ILE A 26 -1.26 11.65 -5.22
N SER A 27 -0.63 12.09 -6.31
CA SER A 27 -1.10 11.86 -7.67
C SER A 27 -0.12 10.97 -8.42
N PHE A 28 -0.64 9.91 -9.03
CA PHE A 28 0.15 8.90 -9.74
C PHE A 28 0.02 9.05 -11.25
N ASP A 29 1.13 8.85 -11.96
CA ASP A 29 1.13 8.86 -13.42
C ASP A 29 2.25 8.01 -14.00
N ASP A 30 2.00 7.41 -15.17
CA ASP A 30 3.02 6.72 -15.93
C ASP A 30 3.58 7.59 -17.06
N ARG A 31 4.78 7.28 -17.46
CA ARG A 31 5.37 7.87 -18.66
C ARG A 31 6.39 6.95 -19.32
N ASP A 32 6.56 7.14 -20.62
CA ASP A 32 7.73 6.63 -21.33
C ASP A 32 8.94 7.50 -20.99
N LEU A 33 10.02 6.89 -20.56
CA LEU A 33 11.28 7.61 -20.43
C LEU A 33 11.71 8.12 -21.83
N PRO A 34 12.34 9.30 -21.93
CA PRO A 34 12.60 9.94 -23.22
C PRO A 34 13.64 9.21 -24.07
N ARG A 35 14.41 8.31 -23.48
CA ARG A 35 15.57 7.66 -24.09
C ARG A 35 15.33 6.16 -24.31
N LYS A 36 16.01 5.57 -25.29
CA LYS A 36 15.86 4.17 -25.67
C LYS A 36 16.95 3.29 -25.09
N LEU A 37 16.59 2.06 -24.77
CA LEU A 37 17.52 1.02 -24.37
C LEU A 37 18.33 0.51 -25.56
N LYS A 38 19.58 0.12 -25.29
CA LYS A 38 20.51 -0.41 -26.28
C LYS A 38 20.10 -1.78 -26.81
N ASP A 39 19.54 -2.61 -25.95
CA ASP A 39 19.16 -3.99 -26.25
C ASP A 39 17.84 -4.07 -27.06
N THR A 40 16.78 -3.47 -26.54
CA THR A 40 15.44 -3.58 -27.12
C THR A 40 15.07 -2.48 -28.09
N LYS A 41 15.85 -1.37 -28.14
CA LYS A 41 15.51 -0.14 -28.86
C LYS A 41 14.17 0.48 -28.43
N GLN A 42 13.63 0.05 -27.30
CA GLN A 42 12.38 0.54 -26.73
C GLN A 42 12.66 1.51 -25.57
N ARG A 43 11.67 2.34 -25.24
CA ARG A 43 11.70 3.23 -24.08
C ARG A 43 11.17 2.49 -22.87
N PRO A 44 11.90 2.47 -21.76
CA PRO A 44 11.35 1.98 -20.50
C PRO A 44 10.14 2.79 -20.06
N LYS A 45 9.31 2.15 -19.27
CA LYS A 45 8.19 2.78 -18.60
C LYS A 45 8.62 3.17 -17.19
N ALA A 46 8.24 4.37 -16.78
CA ALA A 46 8.36 4.82 -15.42
C ALA A 46 6.97 5.09 -14.84
N TYR A 47 6.81 4.89 -13.56
CA TYR A 47 5.62 5.27 -12.82
C TYR A 47 6.05 6.12 -11.64
N TYR A 48 5.39 7.25 -11.42
CA TYR A 48 5.76 8.20 -10.38
C TYR A 48 4.57 8.51 -9.47
N ALA A 49 4.85 8.61 -8.18
CA ALA A 49 3.96 9.16 -7.18
C ALA A 49 4.44 10.57 -6.81
N TYR A 50 3.61 11.57 -7.03
CA TYR A 50 3.90 12.96 -6.69
C TYR A 50 3.08 13.43 -5.50
N ASP A 51 3.72 13.99 -4.50
CA ASP A 51 3.00 14.83 -3.54
C ASP A 51 2.59 16.14 -4.20
N VAL A 52 1.29 16.42 -4.20
CA VAL A 52 0.74 17.56 -4.96
C VAL A 52 1.15 18.90 -4.35
N THR A 53 1.34 18.98 -3.05
CA THR A 53 1.66 20.22 -2.35
C THR A 53 3.13 20.59 -2.49
N SER A 54 4.02 19.71 -2.13
CA SER A 54 5.48 19.93 -2.24
C SER A 54 6.00 19.78 -3.66
N GLN A 55 5.24 19.09 -4.52
CA GLN A 55 5.63 18.67 -5.87
C GLN A 55 6.83 17.70 -5.91
N CYS A 56 7.16 17.08 -4.79
CA CYS A 56 8.17 16.02 -4.76
C CYS A 56 7.66 14.74 -5.41
N VAL A 57 8.58 14.03 -6.05
CA VAL A 57 8.42 12.60 -6.33
C VAL A 57 8.68 11.86 -5.03
N VAL A 58 7.68 11.15 -4.54
CA VAL A 58 7.71 10.41 -3.26
C VAL A 58 7.67 8.89 -3.45
N GLY A 59 7.59 8.44 -4.69
CA GLY A 59 7.72 7.04 -5.08
C GLY A 59 7.90 6.93 -6.58
N PHE A 60 8.69 5.96 -7.02
CA PHE A 60 8.90 5.72 -8.44
C PHE A 60 9.24 4.25 -8.69
N ALA A 61 8.96 3.82 -9.90
CA ALA A 61 9.35 2.49 -10.37
C ALA A 61 9.63 2.51 -11.87
N TYR A 62 10.38 1.52 -12.32
CA TYR A 62 10.75 1.35 -13.72
C TYR A 62 10.51 -0.08 -14.17
N ASN A 63 9.98 -0.23 -15.38
CA ASN A 63 9.82 -1.53 -16.01
C ASN A 63 10.00 -1.41 -17.53
N ARG A 64 10.34 -2.50 -18.21
CA ARG A 64 10.41 -2.54 -19.67
C ARG A 64 9.02 -2.43 -20.29
N ASN A 65 8.02 -2.94 -19.58
CA ASN A 65 6.62 -2.96 -20.01
C ASN A 65 5.72 -2.20 -19.05
N LYS A 66 4.62 -1.66 -19.57
CA LYS A 66 3.55 -1.09 -18.75
C LYS A 66 2.66 -2.23 -18.23
N ASN A 67 2.89 -2.66 -17.00
CA ASN A 67 2.17 -3.74 -16.33
C ASN A 67 1.80 -3.35 -14.89
N VAL A 68 1.09 -4.24 -14.21
CA VAL A 68 0.67 -4.05 -12.81
C VAL A 68 1.85 -4.00 -11.85
N ASP A 69 2.91 -4.79 -12.11
CA ASP A 69 4.10 -4.82 -11.26
C ASP A 69 4.76 -3.45 -11.15
N LEU A 70 4.80 -2.68 -12.27
CA LEU A 70 5.31 -1.31 -12.28
C LEU A 70 4.59 -0.41 -11.27
N VAL A 71 3.29 -0.60 -11.13
CA VAL A 71 2.46 0.15 -10.18
C VAL A 71 2.72 -0.32 -8.75
N VAL A 72 2.75 -1.63 -8.52
CA VAL A 72 3.05 -2.24 -7.21
C VAL A 72 4.41 -1.75 -6.72
N ASP A 73 5.43 -1.77 -7.57
CA ASP A 73 6.77 -1.35 -7.21
C ASP A 73 6.85 0.15 -6.89
N CYS A 74 6.07 1.00 -7.57
CA CYS A 74 5.97 2.41 -7.22
C CYS A 74 5.32 2.63 -5.84
N PHE A 75 4.28 1.87 -5.51
CA PHE A 75 3.72 1.89 -4.15
C PHE A 75 4.72 1.37 -3.12
N ARG A 76 5.42 0.29 -3.41
CA ARG A 76 6.47 -0.26 -2.54
C ARG A 76 7.53 0.78 -2.23
N ASP A 77 8.04 1.47 -3.25
CA ASP A 77 9.03 2.53 -3.10
C ASP A 77 8.51 3.68 -2.24
N MET A 78 7.31 4.18 -2.52
CA MET A 78 6.67 5.22 -1.72
C MET A 78 6.52 4.82 -0.25
N PHE A 79 6.04 3.61 0.02
CA PHE A 79 5.83 3.16 1.40
C PHE A 79 7.15 2.88 2.13
N ARG A 80 8.21 2.42 1.43
CA ARG A 80 9.55 2.33 2.02
C ARG A 80 10.10 3.72 2.39
N LEU A 81 9.93 4.70 1.51
CA LEU A 81 10.28 6.09 1.82
C LEU A 81 9.54 6.59 3.06
N MET A 82 8.25 6.34 3.15
CA MET A 82 7.43 6.72 4.31
C MET A 82 7.91 6.03 5.59
N GLU A 83 8.20 4.75 5.54
CA GLU A 83 8.67 3.97 6.68
C GLU A 83 10.00 4.49 7.22
N ARG A 84 10.97 4.77 6.33
CA ARG A 84 12.28 5.36 6.70
C ARG A 84 12.14 6.71 7.42
N ASN A 85 11.15 7.51 7.03
CA ASN A 85 10.94 8.84 7.60
C ASN A 85 9.89 8.88 8.70
N GLY A 86 9.26 7.75 9.05
CA GLY A 86 8.19 7.69 10.05
C GLY A 86 6.93 8.46 9.64
N TRP A 87 6.64 8.56 8.34
CA TRP A 87 5.49 9.30 7.83
C TRP A 87 4.21 8.47 7.84
N ASN A 88 3.10 9.16 8.04
CA ASN A 88 1.76 8.57 8.07
C ASN A 88 1.17 8.39 6.65
N CYS A 89 0.06 7.62 6.56
CA CYS A 89 -0.61 7.31 5.31
C CYS A 89 -1.17 8.57 4.64
N PRO A 90 -0.98 8.75 3.32
CA PRO A 90 -1.60 9.87 2.59
C PRO A 90 -3.12 9.90 2.75
N ALA A 91 -3.70 11.10 2.88
CA ALA A 91 -5.15 11.24 3.03
C ALA A 91 -5.89 10.89 1.73
N GLN A 92 -5.31 11.21 0.57
CA GLN A 92 -5.91 10.95 -0.72
C GLN A 92 -4.87 10.46 -1.73
N VAL A 93 -5.28 9.49 -2.54
CA VAL A 93 -4.56 9.09 -3.75
C VAL A 93 -5.40 9.37 -5.01
N GLU A 94 -4.72 9.80 -6.07
CA GLU A 94 -5.29 10.06 -7.39
C GLU A 94 -4.58 9.18 -8.39
N VAL A 95 -5.32 8.26 -9.02
CA VAL A 95 -4.78 7.18 -9.85
C VAL A 95 -5.50 7.10 -11.19
N GLU A 96 -4.84 6.49 -12.18
CA GLU A 96 -5.49 6.15 -13.44
C GLU A 96 -6.37 4.90 -13.33
N ASN A 97 -7.45 4.88 -14.10
CA ASN A 97 -8.33 3.72 -14.12
C ASN A 97 -7.68 2.50 -14.82
N HIS A 98 -6.78 2.73 -15.77
CA HIS A 98 -6.28 1.70 -16.68
C HIS A 98 -5.55 0.53 -15.98
N LEU A 99 -4.51 0.80 -15.18
CA LEU A 99 -3.74 -0.24 -14.48
C LEU A 99 -4.27 -0.57 -13.08
N MET A 100 -5.12 0.31 -12.54
CA MET A 100 -5.56 0.29 -11.15
C MET A 100 -6.98 -0.25 -10.97
N SER A 101 -7.73 -0.52 -12.06
CA SER A 101 -9.14 -0.90 -11.99
C SER A 101 -9.38 -2.18 -11.19
N GLN A 102 -8.45 -3.13 -11.22
CA GLN A 102 -8.55 -4.38 -10.47
C GLN A 102 -8.54 -4.20 -8.95
N TRP A 103 -8.02 -3.07 -8.45
CA TRP A 103 -7.95 -2.78 -7.01
C TRP A 103 -9.03 -1.81 -6.52
N LYS A 104 -9.95 -1.39 -7.40
CA LYS A 104 -10.98 -0.39 -7.10
C LYS A 104 -11.88 -0.80 -5.93
N ASP A 105 -12.21 -2.07 -5.85
CA ASP A 105 -13.10 -2.62 -4.81
C ASP A 105 -12.32 -3.29 -3.66
N SER A 106 -10.99 -3.14 -3.64
CA SER A 106 -10.10 -3.73 -2.63
C SER A 106 -9.12 -2.69 -2.07
N PHE A 107 -7.86 -2.75 -2.46
CA PHE A 107 -6.79 -1.86 -1.98
C PHE A 107 -7.09 -0.36 -2.17
N LEU A 108 -7.64 0.01 -3.32
CA LEU A 108 -8.00 1.38 -3.67
C LEU A 108 -9.49 1.71 -3.42
N LYS A 109 -10.18 0.91 -2.65
CA LYS A 109 -11.49 1.29 -2.14
C LYS A 109 -11.30 2.35 -1.06
N ALA A 110 -11.96 3.50 -1.21
CA ALA A 110 -11.89 4.58 -0.22
C ALA A 110 -12.29 4.08 1.18
N GLY A 111 -11.49 4.42 2.17
CA GLY A 111 -11.66 3.96 3.55
C GLY A 111 -11.01 2.59 3.86
N THR A 112 -10.39 1.91 2.90
CA THR A 112 -9.61 0.69 3.17
C THR A 112 -8.23 1.05 3.71
N LEU A 113 -7.33 1.56 2.88
CA LEU A 113 -6.02 2.08 3.30
C LEU A 113 -6.02 3.61 3.26
N PHE A 114 -6.52 4.17 2.17
CA PHE A 114 -6.59 5.62 1.97
C PHE A 114 -7.99 6.12 2.29
N PRO A 115 -8.16 7.18 3.11
CA PRO A 115 -9.46 7.78 3.36
C PRO A 115 -10.19 8.18 2.07
N PHE A 116 -9.46 8.73 1.10
CA PHE A 116 -10.01 9.15 -0.18
C PHE A 116 -9.22 8.58 -1.35
N VAL A 117 -9.93 8.09 -2.35
CA VAL A 117 -9.34 7.59 -3.61
C VAL A 117 -10.09 8.20 -4.78
N ARG A 118 -9.36 8.75 -5.73
CA ARG A 118 -9.92 9.31 -6.96
C ARG A 118 -9.38 8.57 -8.17
N PHE A 119 -10.26 8.00 -8.95
CA PHE A 119 -9.95 7.47 -10.27
C PHE A 119 -10.20 8.54 -11.33
N CYS A 120 -9.14 8.92 -12.04
CA CYS A 120 -9.24 9.92 -13.10
C CYS A 120 -9.82 9.31 -14.37
N ALA A 121 -10.67 10.06 -15.05
CA ALA A 121 -11.22 9.64 -16.34
C ALA A 121 -10.12 9.59 -17.40
N PRO A 122 -10.11 8.59 -18.28
CA PRO A 122 -9.16 8.51 -19.36
C PRO A 122 -9.32 9.72 -20.31
N LEU A 123 -8.22 10.16 -20.90
CA LEU A 123 -8.16 11.30 -21.83
C LEU A 123 -8.54 12.67 -21.24
N ASN A 124 -8.62 12.80 -19.92
CA ASN A 124 -8.87 14.07 -19.27
C ASN A 124 -7.59 14.56 -18.53
N SER A 125 -6.67 15.13 -19.30
CA SER A 125 -5.40 15.67 -18.80
C SER A 125 -5.57 16.78 -17.74
N GLN A 126 -6.75 17.41 -17.69
CA GLN A 126 -7.06 18.45 -16.71
C GLN A 126 -7.38 17.89 -15.30
N GLU A 127 -7.65 16.61 -15.18
CA GLU A 127 -7.99 16.00 -13.88
C GLU A 127 -6.78 15.60 -13.06
N LYS A 128 -5.65 15.23 -13.69
CA LYS A 128 -4.46 14.73 -13.04
C LYS A 128 -3.50 15.84 -12.66
N PHE A 129 -3.02 15.81 -11.42
CA PHE A 129 -1.91 16.67 -10.99
C PHE A 129 -0.53 16.13 -11.40
N ALA A 130 -0.37 14.82 -11.53
CA ALA A 130 0.91 14.22 -11.90
C ALA A 130 1.38 14.60 -13.31
N GLU A 131 0.47 14.77 -14.30
CA GLU A 131 0.85 15.11 -15.67
C GLU A 131 1.57 16.46 -15.80
N PRO A 132 1.06 17.59 -15.24
CA PRO A 132 1.81 18.84 -15.18
C PRO A 132 3.15 18.72 -14.42
N LEU A 133 3.22 17.89 -13.38
CA LEU A 133 4.44 17.68 -12.59
C LEU A 133 5.49 16.89 -13.38
N ASN A 134 5.09 15.87 -14.13
CA ASN A 134 5.95 15.22 -15.13
C ASN A 134 6.52 16.24 -16.13
N GLY A 135 5.68 17.16 -16.59
CA GLY A 135 6.10 18.26 -17.46
C GLY A 135 7.07 19.24 -16.78
N ALA A 136 6.88 19.51 -15.50
CA ALA A 136 7.77 20.37 -14.72
C ALA A 136 9.15 19.71 -14.51
N LYS A 137 9.22 18.45 -14.08
CA LYS A 137 10.46 17.66 -13.93
C LYS A 137 11.24 17.67 -15.27
N LYS A 138 10.55 17.36 -16.36
CA LYS A 138 11.14 17.36 -17.71
C LYS A 138 11.79 18.70 -18.06
N ARG A 139 11.10 19.81 -17.85
CA ARG A 139 11.60 21.14 -18.25
C ARG A 139 12.70 21.67 -17.33
N SER A 140 12.62 21.42 -16.03
CA SER A 140 13.54 22.01 -15.07
C SER A 140 14.85 21.22 -14.90
N VAL A 141 14.80 19.90 -15.07
CA VAL A 141 15.94 19.02 -14.79
C VAL A 141 16.36 18.26 -16.04
N GLU A 142 15.48 17.45 -16.62
CA GLU A 142 15.84 16.55 -17.71
C GLU A 142 16.33 17.31 -18.95
N HIS A 143 15.69 18.43 -19.33
CA HIS A 143 16.17 19.26 -20.44
C HIS A 143 17.55 19.86 -20.20
N LYS A 144 17.87 20.16 -18.95
CA LYS A 144 19.17 20.71 -18.56
C LYS A 144 20.25 19.64 -18.61
N ASN A 145 19.97 18.47 -18.04
CA ASN A 145 20.96 17.40 -17.86
C ASN A 145 21.18 16.58 -19.14
N HIS A 146 20.17 16.50 -20.02
CA HIS A 146 20.18 15.61 -21.18
C HIS A 146 19.85 16.37 -22.48
N LEU A 147 20.56 17.48 -22.72
CA LEU A 147 20.38 18.31 -23.93
C LEU A 147 20.60 17.51 -25.22
N GLY A 148 19.62 17.60 -26.11
CA GLY A 148 19.70 16.95 -27.42
C GLY A 148 19.43 15.46 -27.46
N ILE A 149 19.14 14.85 -26.34
CA ILE A 149 18.95 13.41 -26.23
C ILE A 149 17.48 13.06 -25.99
N GLY A 150 16.97 12.11 -26.76
CA GLY A 150 15.66 11.53 -26.60
C GLY A 150 14.51 12.22 -27.32
N ARG A 151 13.36 11.53 -27.39
CA ARG A 151 12.20 11.90 -28.19
C ARG A 151 11.64 13.30 -27.90
N PHE A 152 11.57 13.67 -26.63
CA PHE A 152 10.92 14.92 -26.24
C PHE A 152 11.77 16.16 -26.54
N TYR A 153 13.07 15.98 -26.67
CA TYR A 153 14.00 17.05 -26.97
C TYR A 153 14.09 17.30 -28.49
N ALA A 154 13.87 16.26 -29.28
CA ALA A 154 13.94 16.32 -30.73
C ALA A 154 12.84 17.19 -31.39
N LYS A 155 11.72 17.46 -30.72
CA LYS A 155 10.66 18.35 -31.21
C LYS A 155 11.05 19.82 -31.17
N ASN A 156 12.01 20.21 -30.35
CA ASN A 156 12.51 21.57 -30.25
C ASN A 156 13.87 21.68 -30.96
N GLU A 157 14.04 22.61 -31.90
CA GLU A 157 15.29 22.80 -32.65
C GLU A 157 16.51 23.00 -31.77
N LYS A 158 16.35 23.69 -30.65
CA LYS A 158 17.41 23.90 -29.65
C LYS A 158 18.01 22.61 -29.12
N TYR A 159 17.23 21.53 -29.09
CA TYR A 159 17.59 20.24 -28.49
C TYR A 159 17.77 19.13 -29.52
N ARG A 160 17.80 19.46 -30.84
CA ARG A 160 17.92 18.48 -31.92
C ARG A 160 19.36 18.14 -32.32
N ALA A 161 20.35 18.66 -31.62
CA ALA A 161 21.75 18.51 -32.01
C ALA A 161 22.21 17.07 -32.26
N GLU A 162 21.61 16.11 -31.53
CA GLU A 162 21.97 14.70 -31.57
C GLU A 162 20.93 13.80 -32.26
N SER A 163 19.81 14.35 -32.74
CA SER A 163 18.77 13.56 -33.41
C SER A 163 18.59 14.05 -34.86
N LYS A 164 18.45 13.10 -35.77
CA LYS A 164 18.13 13.38 -37.16
C LYS A 164 16.62 13.22 -37.36
N LYS A 165 15.98 14.24 -37.95
CA LYS A 165 14.58 14.12 -38.36
C LYS A 165 14.50 13.17 -39.56
N ILE A 166 13.69 12.12 -39.44
CA ILE A 166 13.30 11.26 -40.53
C ILE A 166 11.86 11.67 -40.86
N SER A 167 11.70 12.30 -42.03
CA SER A 167 10.39 12.71 -42.51
C SER A 167 9.65 11.49 -43.04
N ASP A 168 8.52 11.15 -42.40
CA ASP A 168 7.56 10.19 -42.92
C ASP A 168 6.24 10.92 -43.19
N GLU A 169 5.45 10.47 -44.20
CA GLU A 169 4.27 11.16 -44.71
C GLU A 169 3.21 11.46 -43.62
N TYR A 170 3.22 10.69 -42.51
CA TYR A 170 2.23 10.78 -41.44
C TYR A 170 2.78 11.14 -40.06
N ASN A 171 4.07 10.97 -39.78
CA ASN A 171 4.68 11.28 -38.51
C ASN A 171 6.11 11.78 -38.64
N ASP A 172 6.40 12.92 -37.99
CA ASP A 172 7.77 13.35 -37.78
C ASP A 172 8.46 12.40 -36.79
N THR A 173 9.28 11.50 -37.29
CA THR A 173 10.14 10.64 -36.46
C THR A 173 11.55 11.20 -36.40
N TYR A 174 12.24 10.90 -35.32
CA TYR A 174 13.62 11.33 -35.10
C TYR A 174 14.49 10.10 -34.83
N GLU A 175 15.61 10.02 -35.56
CA GLU A 175 16.60 9.00 -35.28
C GLU A 175 17.38 9.36 -34.02
N GLU A 176 17.41 8.43 -33.04
CA GLU A 176 18.20 8.60 -31.84
C GLU A 176 19.61 8.04 -32.11
N LYS A 177 20.62 8.86 -31.85
CA LYS A 177 22.02 8.47 -32.04
C LYS A 177 22.59 7.75 -30.83
N GLN A 178 21.98 7.90 -29.62
CA GLN A 178 22.48 7.37 -28.39
C GLN A 178 21.46 6.43 -27.76
N TYR A 179 21.97 5.28 -27.31
CA TYR A 179 21.21 4.25 -26.60
C TYR A 179 21.90 3.95 -25.28
N TYR A 180 21.11 3.61 -24.27
CA TYR A 180 21.53 3.42 -22.89
C TYR A 180 21.39 1.97 -22.46
N THR A 181 22.23 1.51 -21.54
CA THR A 181 21.92 0.29 -20.79
C THR A 181 20.76 0.57 -19.84
N TRP A 182 20.15 -0.49 -19.33
CA TRP A 182 19.06 -0.36 -18.36
C TRP A 182 19.54 0.40 -17.11
N GLU A 183 20.67 -0.03 -16.56
CA GLU A 183 21.26 0.50 -15.33
C GLU A 183 21.62 1.99 -15.47
N GLN A 184 22.24 2.36 -16.58
CA GLN A 184 22.59 3.76 -16.85
C GLN A 184 21.35 4.65 -16.91
N LEU A 185 20.31 4.21 -17.64
CA LEU A 185 19.11 5.01 -17.84
C LEU A 185 18.35 5.20 -16.54
N ILE A 186 18.22 4.13 -15.75
CA ILE A 186 17.54 4.17 -14.44
C ILE A 186 18.32 5.07 -13.48
N GLN A 187 19.64 4.90 -13.39
CA GLN A 187 20.48 5.72 -12.49
C GLN A 187 20.41 7.21 -12.85
N GLU A 188 20.41 7.54 -14.15
CA GLU A 188 20.27 8.93 -14.59
C GLU A 188 18.90 9.51 -14.23
N ASP A 189 17.81 8.76 -14.41
CA ASP A 189 16.49 9.25 -14.02
C ASP A 189 16.33 9.37 -12.49
N MET A 190 16.92 8.47 -11.71
CA MET A 190 16.97 8.59 -10.25
C MET A 190 17.72 9.86 -9.81
N ASN A 191 18.83 10.18 -10.48
CA ASN A 191 19.55 11.43 -10.24
C ASN A 191 18.70 12.65 -10.60
N ASP A 192 17.96 12.60 -11.70
CA ASP A 192 17.02 13.65 -12.10
C ASP A 192 15.88 13.81 -11.08
N VAL A 193 15.35 12.72 -10.53
CA VAL A 193 14.35 12.76 -9.45
C VAL A 193 14.93 13.43 -8.21
N HIS A 194 16.15 13.05 -7.82
CA HIS A 194 16.82 13.64 -6.66
C HIS A 194 17.04 15.16 -6.87
N GLU A 195 17.58 15.57 -8.02
CA GLU A 195 17.79 17.00 -8.33
C GLU A 195 16.45 17.76 -8.37
N PHE A 196 15.39 17.17 -8.93
CA PHE A 196 14.08 17.77 -8.96
C PHE A 196 13.51 17.99 -7.55
N ASN A 197 13.59 17.00 -6.70
CA ASN A 197 13.11 17.08 -5.32
C ASN A 197 13.86 18.14 -4.51
N HIS A 198 15.15 18.29 -4.75
CA HIS A 198 16.02 19.28 -4.04
C HIS A 198 16.11 20.65 -4.74
N SER A 199 15.43 20.85 -5.87
CA SER A 199 15.31 22.16 -6.49
C SER A 199 14.27 23.03 -5.78
N LEU A 200 14.39 24.37 -5.93
CA LEU A 200 13.48 25.32 -5.28
C LEU A 200 12.02 25.04 -5.64
N HIS A 201 11.16 25.12 -4.64
CA HIS A 201 9.71 25.00 -4.84
C HIS A 201 9.20 26.14 -5.75
N PRO A 202 8.34 25.89 -6.76
CA PRO A 202 7.95 26.94 -7.72
C PRO A 202 7.15 28.09 -7.07
N ASN A 203 6.45 27.84 -5.97
CA ASN A 203 5.72 28.86 -5.23
C ASN A 203 6.59 29.49 -4.13
N GLN A 204 7.55 30.31 -4.54
CA GLN A 204 8.45 31.02 -3.63
C GLN A 204 7.74 32.12 -2.81
N LYS A 205 6.51 32.50 -3.17
CA LYS A 205 5.70 33.41 -2.35
C LYS A 205 5.22 32.72 -1.08
N LYS A 206 4.81 31.45 -1.19
CA LYS A 206 4.36 30.64 -0.04
C LYS A 206 5.51 30.01 0.71
N TYR A 207 6.57 29.58 0.00
CA TYR A 207 7.69 28.83 0.55
C TYR A 207 9.03 29.49 0.19
N PRO A 208 9.34 30.68 0.75
CA PRO A 208 10.51 31.47 0.37
C PRO A 208 11.81 30.74 0.71
N GLY A 209 12.68 30.54 -0.29
CA GLY A 209 13.97 29.89 -0.15
C GLY A 209 13.93 28.37 0.06
N MET A 210 12.76 27.76 0.15
CA MET A 210 12.62 26.32 0.40
C MET A 210 12.68 25.50 -0.88
N THR A 211 13.33 24.35 -0.80
CA THR A 211 13.28 23.31 -1.84
C THR A 211 11.94 22.54 -1.74
N ARG A 212 11.61 21.76 -2.78
CA ARG A 212 10.44 20.85 -2.74
C ARG A 212 10.53 19.89 -1.57
N TRP A 213 11.71 19.31 -1.34
CA TRP A 213 11.94 18.38 -0.25
C TRP A 213 11.74 19.03 1.14
N GLN A 214 12.27 20.22 1.33
CA GLN A 214 12.05 20.96 2.58
C GLN A 214 10.58 21.29 2.82
N VAL A 215 9.83 21.61 1.76
CA VAL A 215 8.37 21.81 1.87
C VAL A 215 7.69 20.49 2.23
N LEU A 216 8.12 19.37 1.64
CA LEU A 216 7.57 18.05 1.95
C LEU A 216 7.69 17.76 3.46
N GLU A 217 8.89 17.88 4.02
CA GLU A 217 9.17 17.53 5.41
C GLU A 217 8.52 18.52 6.40
N SER A 218 8.64 19.81 6.14
CA SER A 218 8.19 20.85 7.10
C SER A 218 6.68 21.12 7.07
N ASN A 219 5.99 20.73 5.99
CA ASN A 219 4.58 21.02 5.77
C ASN A 219 3.71 19.75 5.74
N MET A 220 4.15 18.69 6.43
CA MET A 220 3.41 17.42 6.50
C MET A 220 2.01 17.64 7.11
N ASN A 221 1.01 16.98 6.57
CA ASN A 221 -0.35 17.06 7.09
C ASN A 221 -0.43 16.45 8.50
N PRO A 222 -0.80 17.22 9.53
CA PRO A 222 -0.81 16.75 10.92
C PRO A 222 -1.96 15.79 11.25
N THR A 223 -2.94 15.63 10.36
CA THR A 223 -4.14 14.80 10.61
C THR A 223 -4.05 13.41 9.99
N LEU A 224 -2.92 13.06 9.38
CA LEU A 224 -2.73 11.75 8.75
C LEU A 224 -2.75 10.62 9.78
N GLN A 225 -3.35 9.51 9.37
CA GLN A 225 -3.39 8.30 10.20
C GLN A 225 -2.19 7.40 9.93
N PRO A 226 -1.76 6.59 10.89
CA PRO A 226 -0.73 5.57 10.67
C PRO A 226 -1.11 4.63 9.52
N VAL A 227 -0.09 4.10 8.85
CA VAL A 227 -0.29 3.09 7.80
C VAL A 227 -0.74 1.77 8.43
N ASP A 228 -1.86 1.21 7.98
CA ASP A 228 -2.21 -0.16 8.30
C ASP A 228 -1.35 -1.12 7.45
N LYS A 229 -0.22 -1.53 8.01
CA LYS A 229 0.74 -2.41 7.35
C LYS A 229 0.15 -3.78 7.02
N ALA A 230 -0.76 -4.30 7.85
CA ALA A 230 -1.39 -5.58 7.60
C ALA A 230 -2.22 -5.53 6.32
N ILE A 231 -3.06 -4.51 6.15
CA ILE A 231 -3.80 -4.30 4.91
C ILE A 231 -2.85 -4.05 3.74
N LEU A 232 -1.87 -3.15 3.91
CA LEU A 232 -0.95 -2.77 2.86
C LEU A 232 -0.19 -3.96 2.29
N TYR A 233 0.43 -4.77 3.15
CA TYR A 233 1.30 -5.87 2.72
C TYR A 233 0.55 -6.99 2.00
N ARG A 234 -0.75 -7.15 2.27
CA ARG A 234 -1.60 -8.07 1.54
C ARG A 234 -1.72 -7.73 0.04
N PHE A 235 -1.58 -6.46 -0.32
CA PHE A 235 -1.75 -6.01 -1.71
C PHE A 235 -0.45 -5.74 -2.45
N ILE A 236 0.56 -5.22 -1.76
CA ILE A 236 1.84 -4.87 -2.39
C ILE A 236 3.03 -5.66 -1.84
N GLY A 237 2.84 -6.46 -0.79
CA GLY A 237 3.87 -7.31 -0.21
C GLY A 237 4.19 -8.53 -1.05
N GLU A 238 5.24 -9.23 -0.64
CA GLU A 238 5.54 -10.59 -1.09
C GLU A 238 4.60 -11.56 -0.37
N HIS A 239 4.18 -12.61 -1.07
CA HIS A 239 3.28 -13.65 -0.57
C HIS A 239 4.01 -14.99 -0.47
N VAL A 240 3.87 -15.65 0.66
CA VAL A 240 4.40 -16.99 0.90
C VAL A 240 3.33 -17.86 1.55
N GLU A 241 2.95 -18.94 0.90
CA GLU A 241 2.13 -19.97 1.51
C GLU A 241 2.97 -20.77 2.52
N THR A 242 2.51 -20.87 3.74
CA THR A 242 3.22 -21.58 4.81
C THR A 242 2.24 -22.27 5.75
N SER A 243 2.73 -22.87 6.81
CA SER A 243 1.90 -23.49 7.84
C SER A 243 2.44 -23.21 9.24
N ILE A 244 1.54 -23.15 10.20
CA ILE A 244 1.91 -23.08 11.60
C ILE A 244 2.46 -24.42 12.03
N LYS A 245 3.69 -24.43 12.54
CA LYS A 245 4.45 -25.61 12.99
C LYS A 245 4.55 -25.62 14.51
N ARG A 246 4.41 -26.79 15.10
CA ARG A 246 4.50 -27.00 16.56
C ARG A 246 3.65 -26.01 17.36
N ASN A 247 2.54 -25.54 16.79
CA ASN A 247 1.63 -24.57 17.41
C ASN A 247 2.31 -23.27 17.88
N SER A 248 3.45 -22.90 17.30
CA SER A 248 4.25 -21.77 17.79
C SER A 248 4.86 -20.90 16.70
N TYR A 249 5.18 -21.40 15.53
CA TYR A 249 5.89 -20.63 14.51
C TYR A 249 5.49 -20.97 13.07
N CYS A 250 5.74 -20.05 12.17
CA CYS A 250 5.72 -20.25 10.71
C CYS A 250 7.12 -20.10 10.17
N ARG A 251 7.43 -20.83 9.09
CA ARG A 251 8.67 -20.64 8.34
C ARG A 251 8.40 -19.83 7.09
N VAL A 252 8.98 -18.64 7.02
CA VAL A 252 8.88 -17.74 5.87
C VAL A 252 10.29 -17.49 5.35
N ASN A 253 10.55 -17.77 4.08
CA ASN A 253 11.87 -17.62 3.44
C ASN A 253 13.04 -18.14 4.31
N TYR A 254 12.92 -19.40 4.76
CA TYR A 254 13.90 -20.08 5.61
C TYR A 254 14.09 -19.52 7.02
N THR A 255 13.32 -18.50 7.41
CA THR A 255 13.35 -17.90 8.76
C THR A 255 12.15 -18.39 9.56
N ASP A 256 12.38 -18.87 10.78
CA ASP A 256 11.34 -19.26 11.72
C ASP A 256 10.85 -18.02 12.49
N LEU A 257 9.58 -17.69 12.31
CA LEU A 257 8.92 -16.53 12.92
C LEU A 257 7.81 -17.02 13.84
N TRP A 258 7.75 -16.51 15.06
CA TRP A 258 6.83 -16.97 16.08
C TRP A 258 5.51 -16.21 16.07
N LEU A 259 4.46 -16.93 16.48
CA LEU A 259 3.17 -16.34 16.80
C LEU A 259 3.32 -15.38 17.98
N SER A 260 2.55 -14.31 17.99
CA SER A 260 2.52 -13.35 19.10
C SER A 260 1.95 -13.97 20.38
N SER A 261 1.00 -14.91 20.23
CA SER A 261 0.34 -15.60 21.34
C SER A 261 -0.24 -16.94 20.86
N PRO A 262 -0.37 -17.94 21.74
CA PRO A 262 -1.04 -19.21 21.41
C PRO A 262 -2.54 -19.05 21.06
N GLU A 263 -3.20 -17.99 21.52
CA GLU A 263 -4.62 -17.70 21.22
C GLU A 263 -4.90 -17.51 19.72
N VAL A 264 -3.85 -17.31 18.90
CA VAL A 264 -3.95 -17.29 17.45
C VAL A 264 -4.48 -18.63 16.90
N LEU A 265 -4.16 -19.73 17.60
CA LEU A 265 -4.58 -21.08 17.19
C LEU A 265 -6.11 -21.25 17.26
N ASP A 266 -6.80 -20.57 18.19
CA ASP A 266 -8.26 -20.64 18.33
C ASP A 266 -9.00 -19.99 17.17
N ARG A 267 -8.29 -19.15 16.39
CA ARG A 267 -8.84 -18.44 15.21
C ARG A 267 -8.64 -19.20 13.91
N LEU A 268 -7.91 -20.31 13.95
CA LEU A 268 -7.69 -21.15 12.77
C LEU A 268 -8.94 -21.92 12.37
N ALA A 269 -9.09 -22.16 11.09
CA ALA A 269 -10.09 -23.11 10.61
C ALA A 269 -9.79 -24.53 11.15
N PRO A 270 -10.81 -25.31 11.52
CA PRO A 270 -10.62 -26.63 12.10
C PRO A 270 -9.74 -27.53 11.21
N ASN A 271 -8.75 -28.18 11.82
CA ASN A 271 -7.80 -29.09 11.17
C ASN A 271 -7.01 -28.47 10.00
N ASN A 272 -6.86 -27.16 9.98
CA ASN A 272 -6.12 -26.47 8.92
C ASN A 272 -5.11 -25.47 9.51
N ASN A 273 -3.82 -25.82 9.44
CA ASN A 273 -2.71 -24.98 9.87
C ASN A 273 -2.07 -24.20 8.71
N GLN A 274 -2.62 -24.28 7.49
CA GLN A 274 -2.11 -23.53 6.34
C GLN A 274 -2.49 -22.07 6.48
N VAL A 275 -1.54 -21.18 6.22
CA VAL A 275 -1.70 -19.74 6.32
C VAL A 275 -0.94 -19.04 5.20
N ASP A 276 -1.39 -17.86 4.84
CA ASP A 276 -0.75 -16.97 3.87
C ASP A 276 0.07 -15.93 4.64
N ALA A 277 1.37 -15.88 4.42
CA ALA A 277 2.25 -14.87 5.00
C ALA A 277 2.51 -13.75 4.00
N TYR A 278 2.40 -12.50 4.45
CA TYR A 278 2.68 -11.31 3.65
C TYR A 278 3.69 -10.42 4.36
N TYR A 279 4.68 -9.93 3.63
CA TYR A 279 5.68 -9.00 4.12
C TYR A 279 6.14 -8.06 3.00
N LEU A 280 6.65 -6.88 3.35
CA LEU A 280 7.29 -5.98 2.40
C LEU A 280 8.80 -6.04 2.62
N PRO A 281 9.59 -6.55 1.65
CA PRO A 281 11.04 -6.55 1.77
C PRO A 281 11.55 -5.11 1.74
N ASP A 282 12.59 -4.82 2.53
CA ASP A 282 13.34 -3.56 2.43
C ASP A 282 14.15 -3.48 1.13
N GLU A 283 14.98 -2.44 0.99
CA GLU A 283 15.82 -2.23 -0.21
C GLU A 283 16.91 -3.31 -0.35
N ASP A 284 17.34 -3.90 0.76
CA ASP A 284 18.33 -4.98 0.81
C ASP A 284 17.70 -6.37 0.69
N GLY A 285 16.38 -6.44 0.58
CA GLY A 285 15.61 -7.69 0.48
C GLY A 285 15.34 -8.37 1.81
N ASN A 286 15.65 -7.73 2.95
CA ASN A 286 15.36 -8.31 4.26
C ASN A 286 13.86 -8.24 4.58
N MET A 287 13.36 -9.25 5.29
CA MET A 287 12.00 -9.25 5.80
C MET A 287 11.90 -8.33 7.02
N GLY A 288 10.99 -7.37 6.94
CA GLY A 288 10.56 -6.60 8.09
C GLY A 288 9.40 -7.29 8.84
N ASP A 289 8.32 -6.55 9.06
CA ASP A 289 7.10 -7.08 9.65
C ASP A 289 6.46 -8.15 8.75
N VAL A 290 6.02 -9.28 9.32
CA VAL A 290 5.33 -10.35 8.60
C VAL A 290 3.95 -10.55 9.22
N TYR A 291 2.92 -10.54 8.38
CA TYR A 291 1.52 -10.75 8.77
C TYR A 291 1.00 -12.04 8.17
N ILE A 292 0.29 -12.84 8.98
CA ILE A 292 -0.33 -14.07 8.51
C ILE A 292 -1.85 -13.95 8.42
N TYR A 293 -2.38 -14.58 7.38
CA TYR A 293 -3.79 -14.61 7.06
C TYR A 293 -4.27 -16.04 6.86
N GLN A 294 -5.54 -16.28 7.12
CA GLN A 294 -6.24 -17.49 6.70
C GLN A 294 -7.62 -17.11 6.18
N ASN A 295 -8.00 -17.62 5.02
CA ASN A 295 -9.27 -17.29 4.38
C ASN A 295 -9.53 -15.79 4.23
N GLY A 296 -8.46 -14.99 4.06
CA GLY A 296 -8.53 -13.54 3.93
C GLY A 296 -8.70 -12.78 5.25
N VAL A 297 -8.71 -13.45 6.39
CA VAL A 297 -8.78 -12.85 7.73
C VAL A 297 -7.38 -12.75 8.33
N LEU A 298 -7.02 -11.58 8.84
CA LEU A 298 -5.77 -11.37 9.58
C LEU A 298 -5.78 -12.20 10.85
N LEU A 299 -4.77 -13.05 10.99
CA LEU A 299 -4.59 -13.87 12.19
C LEU A 299 -3.61 -13.21 13.16
N ASP A 300 -2.41 -12.85 12.68
CA ASP A 300 -1.33 -12.40 13.55
C ASP A 300 -0.27 -11.60 12.82
N LYS A 301 0.54 -10.88 13.59
CA LYS A 301 1.83 -10.33 13.18
C LYS A 301 2.91 -11.20 13.80
N LEU A 302 3.69 -11.87 12.96
CA LEU A 302 4.78 -12.73 13.42
C LEU A 302 5.95 -11.92 13.98
N SER A 303 6.65 -12.49 14.93
CA SER A 303 7.84 -11.91 15.53
C SER A 303 9.08 -12.78 15.29
N ASN A 304 10.22 -12.14 15.12
CA ASN A 304 11.49 -12.85 15.07
C ASN A 304 11.84 -13.39 16.46
N VAL A 305 12.22 -14.65 16.53
CA VAL A 305 12.65 -15.27 17.78
C VAL A 305 14.14 -15.46 17.74
N GLY A 306 14.83 -14.72 18.60
CA GLY A 306 16.25 -14.92 18.83
C GLY A 306 16.54 -16.29 19.43
N THR A 307 17.73 -16.78 19.21
CA THR A 307 18.32 -17.89 19.94
C THR A 307 19.11 -17.35 21.13
N PHE A 308 19.16 -18.06 22.22
CA PHE A 308 19.95 -17.69 23.38
C PHE A 308 21.04 -18.75 23.65
N ASN A 309 22.12 -18.32 24.29
CA ASN A 309 23.19 -19.25 24.67
C ASN A 309 22.72 -20.19 25.78
N THR A 310 22.93 -21.50 25.62
CA THR A 310 22.57 -22.51 26.61
C THR A 310 23.50 -22.54 27.82
N ALA A 311 24.72 -22.03 27.68
CA ALA A 311 25.70 -21.98 28.76
C ALA A 311 25.42 -20.74 29.63
N GLU A 312 24.92 -20.93 30.85
CA GLU A 312 24.59 -19.83 31.76
C GLU A 312 25.72 -18.83 31.99
N ALA A 313 26.96 -19.33 32.03
CA ALA A 313 28.15 -18.50 32.26
C ALA A 313 28.45 -17.52 31.09
N GLU A 314 27.89 -17.77 29.91
CA GLU A 314 28.09 -17.00 28.69
C GLU A 314 26.84 -16.19 28.30
N GLN A 315 25.74 -16.33 29.05
CA GLN A 315 24.51 -15.64 28.76
C GLN A 315 24.61 -14.13 28.99
N THR A 316 24.20 -13.38 27.99
CA THR A 316 24.00 -11.93 28.09
C THR A 316 22.59 -11.61 28.61
N GLU A 317 22.35 -10.34 28.97
CA GLU A 317 20.99 -9.88 29.34
C GLU A 317 19.99 -10.03 28.18
N ALA A 318 20.47 -9.91 26.94
CA ALA A 318 19.67 -10.16 25.74
C ALA A 318 19.24 -11.63 25.66
N ASP A 319 20.15 -12.58 25.94
CA ASP A 319 19.83 -14.02 25.98
C ASP A 319 18.77 -14.33 27.02
N LYS A 320 18.88 -13.74 28.22
CA LYS A 320 17.90 -13.93 29.31
C LYS A 320 16.52 -13.39 28.92
N LEU A 321 16.47 -12.27 28.22
CA LEU A 321 15.22 -11.70 27.71
C LEU A 321 14.58 -12.61 26.67
N ILE A 322 15.35 -13.12 25.72
CA ILE A 322 14.89 -14.06 24.69
C ILE A 322 14.34 -15.33 25.35
N MET A 323 15.10 -15.92 26.29
CA MET A 323 14.69 -17.10 27.04
C MET A 323 13.37 -16.85 27.80
N THR A 324 13.25 -15.70 28.46
CA THR A 324 12.04 -15.32 29.20
C THR A 324 10.83 -15.21 28.28
N ASN A 325 10.97 -14.59 27.12
CA ASN A 325 9.89 -14.45 26.14
C ASN A 325 9.44 -15.80 25.57
N GLN A 326 10.39 -16.69 25.26
CA GLN A 326 10.09 -18.06 24.81
C GLN A 326 9.35 -18.85 25.89
N ASN A 327 9.84 -18.84 27.14
CA ASN A 327 9.20 -19.52 28.26
C ASN A 327 7.80 -18.97 28.55
N LYS A 328 7.58 -17.66 28.42
CA LYS A 328 6.27 -17.04 28.55
C LYS A 328 5.27 -17.60 27.52
N LEU A 329 5.65 -17.71 26.24
CA LEU A 329 4.80 -18.25 25.20
C LEU A 329 4.45 -19.72 25.46
N ILE A 330 5.44 -20.54 25.89
CA ILE A 330 5.22 -21.94 26.26
C ILE A 330 4.24 -22.05 27.45
N SER A 331 4.44 -21.22 28.49
CA SER A 331 3.56 -21.21 29.65
C SER A 331 2.12 -20.80 29.32
N GLN A 332 1.95 -19.87 28.38
CA GLN A 332 0.64 -19.46 27.86
C GLN A 332 -0.04 -20.61 27.10
N PHE A 333 0.71 -21.32 26.26
CA PHE A 333 0.20 -22.50 25.55
C PHE A 333 -0.21 -23.61 26.51
N ASP A 334 0.60 -23.92 27.52
CA ASP A 334 0.27 -24.91 28.55
C ASP A 334 -0.98 -24.50 29.33
N ALA A 335 -1.15 -23.23 29.64
CA ALA A 335 -2.34 -22.74 30.33
C ALA A 335 -3.61 -22.87 29.47
N MET A 336 -3.50 -22.61 28.14
CA MET A 336 -4.59 -22.78 27.19
C MET A 336 -5.00 -24.24 27.07
N THR A 337 -4.05 -25.16 26.87
CA THR A 337 -4.33 -26.60 26.80
C THR A 337 -4.90 -27.20 28.05
N LYS A 338 -4.53 -26.68 29.23
CA LYS A 338 -5.12 -27.11 30.52
C LYS A 338 -6.57 -26.64 30.67
N LYS A 339 -6.96 -25.49 30.14
CA LYS A 339 -8.36 -25.03 30.15
C LYS A 339 -9.24 -25.89 29.25
N GLU A 340 -8.69 -26.37 28.15
CA GLU A 340 -9.38 -27.28 27.23
C GLU A 340 -9.26 -28.76 27.62
N ALA A 341 -8.56 -29.05 28.69
CA ALA A 341 -8.44 -30.41 29.18
C ALA A 341 -9.85 -31.02 29.33
N ILE A 342 -10.09 -32.03 28.55
CA ILE A 342 -11.34 -32.79 28.41
C ILE A 342 -11.90 -33.03 29.80
N ALA A 343 -13.12 -32.55 30.06
CA ALA A 343 -13.85 -32.89 31.26
C ALA A 343 -13.80 -34.42 31.42
N PRO A 344 -13.42 -34.93 32.58
CA PRO A 344 -13.25 -36.35 32.77
C PRO A 344 -14.52 -37.07 32.34
N VAL A 345 -14.39 -38.01 31.41
CA VAL A 345 -15.51 -38.81 30.93
C VAL A 345 -15.98 -39.64 32.14
N VAL A 346 -17.04 -39.20 32.76
CA VAL A 346 -17.66 -39.96 33.83
C VAL A 346 -18.45 -41.08 33.17
N VAL A 347 -17.90 -42.27 33.19
CA VAL A 347 -18.63 -43.47 32.77
C VAL A 347 -19.71 -43.75 33.80
N MET A 348 -20.93 -43.33 33.51
CA MET A 348 -22.10 -43.64 34.34
C MET A 348 -22.77 -44.92 33.84
N LYS A 349 -23.22 -45.76 34.75
CA LYS A 349 -24.09 -46.89 34.39
C LYS A 349 -25.35 -46.35 33.69
N ALA A 350 -25.83 -47.05 32.69
CA ALA A 350 -26.97 -46.63 31.86
C ALA A 350 -28.21 -46.24 32.67
N GLU A 351 -28.47 -46.96 33.80
CA GLU A 351 -29.56 -46.64 34.70
C GLU A 351 -29.42 -45.28 35.42
N THR A 352 -28.20 -44.86 35.74
CA THR A 352 -27.90 -43.56 36.36
C THR A 352 -28.04 -42.44 35.34
N ALA A 353 -27.58 -42.64 34.12
CA ALA A 353 -27.75 -41.69 33.03
C ALA A 353 -29.22 -41.44 32.68
N GLN A 354 -30.05 -42.49 32.67
CA GLN A 354 -31.49 -42.37 32.45
C GLN A 354 -32.24 -41.63 33.59
N LYS A 355 -31.81 -41.79 34.85
CA LYS A 355 -32.36 -41.03 36.00
C LYS A 355 -32.00 -39.54 35.90
N ILE A 356 -30.79 -39.22 35.52
CA ILE A 356 -30.35 -37.82 35.33
C ILE A 356 -31.08 -37.20 34.12
N ALA A 357 -31.18 -37.90 32.98
CA ALA A 357 -31.91 -37.41 31.84
C ALA A 357 -33.40 -37.16 32.12
N LYS A 358 -34.06 -38.01 32.94
CA LYS A 358 -35.41 -37.76 33.38
C LYS A 358 -35.56 -36.62 34.40
N ALA A 359 -34.52 -36.35 35.20
CA ALA A 359 -34.52 -35.24 36.13
C ALA A 359 -34.26 -33.88 35.44
N THR A 360 -33.48 -33.87 34.38
CA THR A 360 -33.21 -32.67 33.55
C THR A 360 -34.28 -32.39 32.49
N ALA A 361 -35.16 -33.35 32.19
CA ALA A 361 -36.26 -33.20 31.25
C ALA A 361 -37.52 -32.56 31.89
N LYS A 362 -37.37 -31.65 32.82
CA LYS A 362 -38.48 -30.74 33.17
C LYS A 362 -38.62 -29.75 32.02
N PRO A 363 -39.82 -29.63 31.40
CA PRO A 363 -39.99 -28.63 30.35
C PRO A 363 -39.77 -27.25 30.99
N VAL A 364 -38.77 -26.55 30.53
CA VAL A 364 -38.68 -25.11 30.71
C VAL A 364 -39.87 -24.56 29.93
N GLN A 365 -40.91 -24.11 30.63
CA GLN A 365 -41.90 -23.26 30.03
C GLN A 365 -41.18 -21.97 29.65
N VAL A 366 -40.80 -21.87 28.37
CA VAL A 366 -40.44 -20.61 27.75
C VAL A 366 -41.77 -19.90 27.58
N GLU A 367 -42.10 -18.97 28.46
CA GLU A 367 -43.11 -17.97 28.16
C GLU A 367 -42.55 -17.14 26.97
N THR A 368 -42.97 -17.50 25.80
CA THR A 368 -42.84 -16.63 24.64
C THR A 368 -43.88 -15.51 24.82
N GLU A 369 -43.48 -14.43 25.46
CA GLU A 369 -44.17 -13.15 25.25
C GLU A 369 -43.99 -12.79 23.77
N GLU A 370 -45.03 -12.98 22.97
CA GLU A 370 -45.09 -12.41 21.64
C GLU A 370 -45.04 -10.88 21.82
N PRO A 371 -44.07 -10.19 21.21
CA PRO A 371 -44.03 -8.74 21.32
C PRO A 371 -45.29 -8.18 20.67
N ASP A 372 -46.06 -7.41 21.47
CA ASP A 372 -47.26 -6.73 21.00
C ASP A 372 -46.91 -5.88 19.78
N MET A 373 -47.46 -6.28 18.62
CA MET A 373 -47.25 -5.60 17.34
C MET A 373 -47.65 -4.11 17.38
N ASN A 374 -48.50 -3.71 18.31
CA ASN A 374 -48.90 -2.31 18.47
C ASN A 374 -47.80 -1.48 19.13
N THR A 375 -46.98 -2.05 20.00
CA THR A 375 -45.82 -1.40 20.61
C THR A 375 -44.68 -1.22 19.59
N LEU A 376 -44.49 -2.17 18.67
CA LEU A 376 -43.52 -2.04 17.55
C LEU A 376 -43.93 -0.97 16.55
N ILE A 377 -45.23 -0.88 16.20
CA ILE A 377 -45.75 0.13 15.27
C ILE A 377 -45.62 1.53 15.87
N ALA A 378 -45.81 1.70 17.18
CA ALA A 378 -45.65 2.99 17.85
C ALA A 378 -44.18 3.48 17.81
N GLN A 379 -43.22 2.57 17.99
CA GLN A 379 -41.77 2.90 17.89
C GLN A 379 -41.35 3.28 16.47
N PHE A 380 -42.00 2.73 15.43
CA PHE A 380 -41.70 3.10 14.04
C PHE A 380 -42.39 4.36 13.56
N SER A 381 -43.47 4.80 14.20
CA SER A 381 -44.16 6.07 13.86
C SER A 381 -43.38 7.30 14.34
N ASP A 382 -42.63 7.20 15.43
CA ASP A 382 -41.80 8.30 15.94
C ASP A 382 -40.53 8.57 15.09
N TYR A 383 -40.15 7.65 14.23
CA TYR A 383 -38.96 7.80 13.34
C TYR A 383 -39.26 8.58 12.06
N LYS A 384 -40.53 8.76 11.67
CA LYS A 384 -40.94 9.52 10.47
C LYS A 384 -41.09 11.03 10.68
N GLY A 385 -40.87 11.51 11.90
CA GLY A 385 -41.09 12.93 12.26
C GLY A 385 -39.86 13.83 12.27
N ARG A 386 -38.66 13.33 11.90
CA ARG A 386 -37.44 14.16 11.85
C ARG A 386 -36.75 14.07 10.50
N GLY A 387 -37.30 14.72 9.53
CA GLY A 387 -36.68 14.91 8.24
C GLY A 387 -37.28 16.07 7.51
N VAL A 388 -36.42 17.04 7.21
CA VAL A 388 -36.62 18.19 6.32
C VAL A 388 -37.28 19.40 7.01
N ALA A 389 -36.45 20.30 7.47
CA ALA A 389 -36.71 21.72 7.45
C ALA A 389 -35.58 22.41 6.68
N ASP A 390 -35.99 23.18 5.67
CA ASP A 390 -35.19 23.99 4.78
C ASP A 390 -34.18 24.91 5.48
N THR A 391 -32.97 25.00 4.96
CA THR A 391 -32.33 26.20 4.41
C THR A 391 -31.07 25.80 3.64
#